data_ca3080c5d7bf1579bf1858428c62f6ae
#
_entry.id   ca3080c5d7bf1579bf1858428c62f6ae
#
_cell.length_a   1.000
_cell.length_b   1.000
_cell.length_c   1.000
_cell.angle_alpha   90.00
_cell.angle_beta   90.00
_cell.angle_gamma   90.00
#
_symmetry.space_group_name_H-M   'P 1'
#
loop_
_entity.id
_entity.type
_entity.pdbx_description
1 polymer ?
#
loop_
_entity_poly.entity_id
_entity_poly.type
_entity_poly.pdbx_seq_one_letter_code
_entity_poly.pdbx_strand_id
1 'polypeptide(L)'
;MHVKGLSWVGVKTDKFDELTLFFRNVLNLPVMHEEQDFVVFRLPNMDLVEVFGPHGQNSSFTHDVPACGFLVEDIEQARRELLQAGIELIGPLRRMPNGYAWQHFRGPNGSIYEITYDPEAS
;
A
#
# COMPACT_ATOMS: atom_id res chain seq x y z
N MET A 1 -12.70 -7.78 -12.15
CA MET A 1 -12.21 -6.47 -11.69
C MET A 1 -11.15 -5.98 -12.68
N HIS A 2 -11.07 -4.68 -12.85
CA HIS A 2 -10.05 -4.09 -13.70
C HIS A 2 -8.94 -3.50 -12.84
N VAL A 3 -7.74 -4.08 -12.91
CA VAL A 3 -6.56 -3.54 -12.23
C VAL A 3 -5.84 -2.62 -13.21
N LYS A 4 -5.76 -1.33 -12.87
CA LYS A 4 -5.20 -0.30 -13.75
C LYS A 4 -3.69 -0.15 -13.60
N GLY A 5 -3.11 -0.68 -12.54
CA GLY A 5 -1.70 -0.58 -12.26
C GLY A 5 -1.43 -0.78 -10.78
N LEU A 6 -0.22 -0.43 -10.36
CA LEU A 6 0.15 -0.45 -8.95
C LEU A 6 -0.06 0.95 -8.37
N SER A 7 -0.65 1.02 -7.19
CA SER A 7 -0.77 2.29 -6.48
C SER A 7 0.49 2.63 -5.70
N TRP A 8 1.17 1.61 -5.18
CA TRP A 8 2.43 1.77 -4.45
C TRP A 8 3.11 0.42 -4.30
N VAL A 9 4.42 0.47 -3.98
CA VAL A 9 5.21 -0.69 -3.55
C VAL A 9 5.93 -0.29 -2.27
N GLY A 10 6.03 -1.19 -1.31
CA GLY A 10 6.69 -0.83 -0.07
C GLY A 10 6.93 -2.01 0.84
N VAL A 11 7.30 -1.71 2.07
CA VAL A 11 7.65 -2.72 3.04
C VAL A 11 7.45 -2.18 4.46
N LYS A 12 7.01 -3.04 5.35
CA LYS A 12 6.97 -2.78 6.79
C LYS A 12 8.24 -3.35 7.40
N THR A 13 8.94 -2.57 8.23
CA THR A 13 10.21 -3.00 8.80
C THR A 13 10.46 -2.37 10.16
N ASP A 14 11.12 -3.13 11.05
CA ASP A 14 11.63 -2.59 12.31
C ASP A 14 12.83 -1.68 12.08
N LYS A 15 13.48 -1.78 10.92
CA LYS A 15 14.63 -0.95 10.56
C LYS A 15 14.17 0.28 9.77
N PHE A 16 13.10 0.89 10.23
CA PHE A 16 12.45 2.00 9.55
C PHE A 16 13.41 3.16 9.27
N ASP A 17 14.14 3.62 10.30
CA ASP A 17 15.05 4.74 10.14
C ASP A 17 16.20 4.43 9.17
N GLU A 18 16.77 3.23 9.29
CA GLU A 18 17.87 2.82 8.42
C GLU A 18 17.43 2.76 6.97
N LEU A 19 16.26 2.16 6.71
CA LEU A 19 15.77 2.00 5.35
C LEU A 19 15.36 3.34 4.73
N THR A 20 14.67 4.20 5.48
CA THR A 20 14.28 5.52 4.98
C THR A 20 15.49 6.40 4.67
N LEU A 21 16.53 6.34 5.51
CA LEU A 21 17.77 7.07 5.23
C LEU A 21 18.46 6.52 3.99
N PHE A 22 18.45 5.21 3.79
CA PHE A 22 19.03 4.60 2.60
C PHE A 22 18.30 5.06 1.33
N PHE A 23 16.97 5.01 1.34
CA PHE A 23 16.19 5.47 0.18
C PHE A 23 16.41 6.95 -0.09
N ARG A 24 16.47 7.77 0.95
CA ARG A 24 16.64 9.21 0.81
C ARG A 24 18.04 9.60 0.37
N ASN A 25 19.08 9.03 1.00
CA ASN A 25 20.43 9.51 0.87
C ASN A 25 21.30 8.72 -0.12
N VAL A 26 20.96 7.45 -0.35
CA VAL A 26 21.73 6.60 -1.29
C VAL A 26 21.00 6.51 -2.62
N LEU A 27 19.71 6.22 -2.62
CA LEU A 27 18.91 6.15 -3.85
C LEU A 27 18.37 7.53 -4.25
N ASN A 28 18.47 8.52 -3.38
CA ASN A 28 18.03 9.89 -3.61
C ASN A 28 16.54 9.98 -4.01
N LEU A 29 15.70 9.17 -3.39
CA LEU A 29 14.27 9.21 -3.68
C LEU A 29 13.64 10.46 -3.06
N PRO A 30 12.85 11.22 -3.81
CA PRO A 30 12.18 12.41 -3.27
C PRO A 30 11.10 12.03 -2.25
N VAL A 31 11.13 12.66 -1.07
CA VAL A 31 10.09 12.45 -0.06
C VAL A 31 8.85 13.23 -0.46
N MET A 32 7.72 12.53 -0.54
CA MET A 32 6.43 13.15 -0.80
C MET A 32 5.66 13.43 0.50
N HIS A 33 5.74 12.51 1.46
CA HIS A 33 5.00 12.61 2.72
C HIS A 33 5.78 11.89 3.81
N GLU A 34 5.81 12.46 4.99
CA GLU A 34 6.55 11.89 6.11
C GLU A 34 5.77 12.06 7.40
N GLU A 35 5.57 10.95 8.11
CA GLU A 35 4.97 10.91 9.44
C GLU A 35 5.83 10.01 10.31
N GLN A 36 5.53 9.97 11.61
CA GLN A 36 6.17 8.99 12.48
C GLN A 36 5.77 7.58 12.01
N ASP A 37 6.75 6.73 11.79
CA ASP A 37 6.58 5.35 11.32
C ASP A 37 5.96 5.21 9.93
N PHE A 38 6.00 6.27 9.10
CA PHE A 38 5.47 6.17 7.74
C PHE A 38 6.12 7.23 6.84
N VAL A 39 6.70 6.80 5.73
CA VAL A 39 7.27 7.70 4.73
C VAL A 39 6.84 7.24 3.35
N VAL A 40 6.43 8.20 2.52
CA VAL A 40 6.12 7.96 1.11
C VAL A 40 7.12 8.71 0.27
N PHE A 41 7.75 8.01 -0.67
CA PHE A 41 8.62 8.58 -1.68
C PHE A 41 7.90 8.57 -3.03
N ARG A 42 8.08 9.63 -3.82
CA ARG A 42 7.54 9.69 -5.18
C ARG A 42 8.68 9.69 -6.18
N LEU A 43 8.67 8.72 -7.07
CA LEU A 43 9.66 8.63 -8.13
C LEU A 43 9.31 9.60 -9.28
N PRO A 44 10.28 9.95 -10.13
CA PRO A 44 10.03 10.88 -11.25
C PRO A 44 8.92 10.43 -12.20
N ASN A 45 8.71 9.12 -12.33
CA ASN A 45 7.63 8.55 -13.15
C ASN A 45 6.30 8.46 -12.40
N MET A 46 6.22 9.06 -11.21
CA MET A 46 5.04 9.11 -10.34
C MET A 46 4.79 7.84 -9.55
N ASP A 47 5.65 6.82 -9.63
CA ASP A 47 5.53 5.64 -8.78
C ASP A 47 5.74 6.02 -7.32
N LEU A 48 5.01 5.37 -6.44
CA LEU A 48 5.13 5.58 -4.99
C LEU A 48 5.82 4.40 -4.32
N VAL A 49 6.78 4.72 -3.45
CA VAL A 49 7.44 3.74 -2.59
C VAL A 49 7.13 4.12 -1.14
N GLU A 50 6.63 3.16 -0.38
CA GLU A 50 6.18 3.42 0.99
C GLU A 50 6.95 2.55 1.98
N VAL A 51 7.36 3.16 3.10
CA VAL A 51 8.01 2.44 4.19
C VAL A 51 7.17 2.61 5.44
N PHE A 52 6.82 1.49 6.05
CA PHE A 52 6.02 1.47 7.28
C PHE A 52 6.90 1.00 8.43
N GLY A 53 6.85 1.74 9.55
CA GLY A 53 7.49 1.33 10.77
C GLY A 53 6.61 0.36 11.57
N PRO A 54 7.15 -0.22 12.65
CA PRO A 54 6.43 -1.25 13.40
C PRO A 54 5.20 -0.75 14.14
N HIS A 55 5.10 0.54 14.40
CA HIS A 55 4.01 1.13 15.18
C HIS A 55 2.99 1.88 14.32
N GLY A 56 3.12 1.80 13.00
CA GLY A 56 2.23 2.49 12.08
C GLY A 56 0.86 1.83 11.95
N GLN A 57 -0.05 2.50 11.24
CA GLN A 57 -1.44 2.05 11.08
C GLN A 57 -1.59 0.81 10.20
N ASN A 58 -0.58 0.48 9.39
CA ASN A 58 -0.64 -0.67 8.49
C ASN A 58 0.02 -1.89 9.11
N SER A 59 -0.51 -2.29 10.28
CA SER A 59 0.04 -3.40 11.07
C SER A 59 -0.21 -4.76 10.43
N SER A 60 -1.10 -4.87 9.43
CA SER A 60 -1.42 -6.16 8.80
C SER A 60 -0.32 -6.70 7.89
N PHE A 61 0.59 -5.85 7.41
CA PHE A 61 1.68 -6.33 6.56
C PHE A 61 2.72 -7.10 7.36
N THR A 62 3.30 -8.12 6.72
CA THR A 62 4.36 -8.92 7.34
C THR A 62 5.68 -8.14 7.28
N HIS A 63 6.42 -8.16 8.40
CA HIS A 63 7.72 -7.48 8.49
C HIS A 63 8.69 -7.99 7.42
N ASP A 64 9.36 -7.05 6.75
CA ASP A 64 10.44 -7.30 5.78
C ASP A 64 10.00 -8.12 4.56
N VAL A 65 8.69 -8.20 4.30
CA VAL A 65 8.15 -8.80 3.09
C VAL A 65 7.57 -7.66 2.23
N PRO A 66 8.07 -7.46 1.00
CA PRO A 66 7.53 -6.43 0.14
C PRO A 66 6.05 -6.61 -0.11
N ALA A 67 5.33 -5.49 -0.12
CA ALA A 67 3.89 -5.46 -0.36
C ALA A 67 3.59 -4.41 -1.42
N CYS A 68 2.38 -4.48 -1.99
CA CYS A 68 1.96 -3.49 -2.98
C CYS A 68 0.45 -3.31 -2.94
N GLY A 69 0.01 -2.18 -3.49
CA GLY A 69 -1.39 -1.93 -3.74
C GLY A 69 -1.71 -2.04 -5.22
N PHE A 70 -2.84 -2.63 -5.54
CA PHE A 70 -3.36 -2.72 -6.91
C PHE A 70 -4.44 -1.67 -7.08
N LEU A 71 -4.27 -0.78 -8.06
CA LEU A 71 -5.21 0.30 -8.33
C LEU A 71 -6.40 -0.26 -9.11
N VAL A 72 -7.62 -0.07 -8.58
CA VAL A 72 -8.85 -0.58 -9.19
C VAL A 72 -9.83 0.55 -9.46
N GLU A 73 -10.74 0.35 -10.41
CA GLU A 73 -11.74 1.36 -10.77
C GLU A 73 -12.91 1.40 -9.78
N ASP A 74 -13.29 0.24 -9.22
CA ASP A 74 -14.44 0.12 -8.33
C ASP A 74 -14.06 -0.80 -7.20
N ILE A 75 -13.76 -0.21 -6.04
CA ILE A 75 -13.26 -0.98 -4.90
C ILE A 75 -14.35 -1.86 -4.27
N GLU A 76 -15.61 -1.42 -4.32
CA GLU A 76 -16.70 -2.24 -3.81
C GLU A 76 -16.90 -3.49 -4.64
N GLN A 77 -16.84 -3.37 -5.96
CA GLN A 77 -16.91 -4.53 -6.85
C GLN A 77 -15.69 -5.43 -6.66
N ALA A 78 -14.51 -4.85 -6.55
CA ALA A 78 -13.28 -5.63 -6.33
C ALA A 78 -13.36 -6.44 -5.04
N ARG A 79 -13.87 -5.86 -3.96
CA ARG A 79 -14.07 -6.57 -2.70
C ARG A 79 -15.01 -7.76 -2.88
N ARG A 80 -16.14 -7.57 -3.58
CA ARG A 80 -17.09 -8.66 -3.85
C ARG A 80 -16.44 -9.78 -4.64
N GLU A 81 -15.65 -9.43 -5.64
CA GLU A 81 -14.96 -10.44 -6.46
C GLU A 81 -13.92 -11.23 -5.66
N LEU A 82 -13.19 -10.55 -4.77
CA LEU A 82 -12.25 -11.23 -3.88
C LEU A 82 -12.97 -12.22 -2.98
N LEU A 83 -14.10 -11.81 -2.39
CA LEU A 83 -14.90 -12.70 -1.54
C LEU A 83 -15.45 -13.89 -2.33
N GLN A 84 -15.93 -13.67 -3.55
CA GLN A 84 -16.41 -14.74 -4.41
C GLN A 84 -15.32 -15.73 -4.79
N ALA A 85 -14.08 -15.26 -4.86
CA ALA A 85 -12.93 -16.12 -5.13
C ALA A 85 -12.41 -16.83 -3.89
N GLY A 86 -13.07 -16.67 -2.74
CA GLY A 86 -12.65 -17.31 -1.50
C GLY A 86 -11.49 -16.61 -0.79
N ILE A 87 -11.20 -15.35 -1.15
CA ILE A 87 -10.10 -14.59 -0.56
C ILE A 87 -10.56 -13.94 0.74
N GLU A 88 -9.71 -14.03 1.76
CA GLU A 88 -9.94 -13.41 3.06
C GLU A 88 -9.64 -11.91 3.00
N LEU A 89 -10.63 -11.07 3.31
CA LEU A 89 -10.39 -9.65 3.50
C LEU A 89 -9.85 -9.41 4.91
N ILE A 90 -8.84 -8.56 5.02
CA ILE A 90 -8.19 -8.25 6.29
C ILE A 90 -8.60 -6.86 6.72
N GLY A 91 -9.33 -6.77 7.84
CA GLY A 91 -9.81 -5.51 8.36
C GLY A 91 -10.91 -4.88 7.51
N PRO A 92 -11.37 -3.69 7.89
CA PRO A 92 -12.44 -3.02 7.18
C PRO A 92 -11.93 -2.29 5.94
N LEU A 93 -12.87 -1.96 5.05
CA LEU A 93 -12.60 -0.98 4.00
C LEU A 93 -12.32 0.37 4.65
N ARG A 94 -11.20 0.97 4.30
CA ARG A 94 -10.82 2.30 4.75
C ARG A 94 -11.15 3.29 3.64
N ARG A 95 -11.72 4.44 4.02
CA ARG A 95 -12.07 5.49 3.05
C ARG A 95 -11.77 6.85 3.64
N MET A 96 -11.07 7.68 2.86
CA MET A 96 -10.75 9.04 3.26
C MET A 96 -11.84 10.01 2.78
N PRO A 97 -11.90 11.23 3.36
CA PRO A 97 -12.92 12.20 2.96
C PRO A 97 -12.91 12.56 1.47
N ASN A 98 -11.76 12.49 0.80
CA ASN A 98 -11.64 12.79 -0.63
C ASN A 98 -12.08 11.63 -1.53
N GLY A 99 -12.47 10.49 -0.94
CA GLY A 99 -12.92 9.32 -1.69
C GLY A 99 -11.85 8.26 -1.88
N TYR A 100 -10.58 8.56 -1.61
CA TYR A 100 -9.51 7.56 -1.65
C TYR A 100 -9.84 6.42 -0.69
N ALA A 101 -9.68 5.17 -1.15
CA ALA A 101 -10.07 4.02 -0.34
C ALA A 101 -9.12 2.86 -0.54
N TRP A 102 -9.01 2.01 0.48
CA TRP A 102 -8.18 0.82 0.39
C TRP A 102 -8.72 -0.31 1.26
N GLN A 103 -8.38 -1.54 0.85
CA GLN A 103 -8.75 -2.77 1.54
C GLN A 103 -7.58 -3.73 1.47
N HIS A 104 -7.20 -4.26 2.62
CA HIS A 104 -6.19 -5.32 2.66
C HIS A 104 -6.84 -6.68 2.46
N PHE A 105 -6.09 -7.61 1.89
CA PHE A 105 -6.55 -8.98 1.69
C PHE A 105 -5.35 -9.93 1.74
N ARG A 106 -5.63 -11.20 2.07
CA ARG A 106 -4.60 -12.22 2.11
C ARG A 106 -4.62 -13.01 0.80
N GLY A 107 -3.49 -12.99 0.09
CA GLY A 107 -3.36 -13.76 -1.13
C GLY A 107 -3.23 -15.27 -0.85
N PRO A 108 -3.39 -16.10 -1.88
CA PRO A 108 -3.26 -17.55 -1.72
C PRO A 108 -1.90 -18.00 -1.17
N ASN A 109 -0.88 -17.16 -1.31
CA ASN A 109 0.46 -17.43 -0.80
C ASN A 109 0.63 -17.02 0.66
N GLY A 110 -0.43 -16.53 1.31
CA GLY A 110 -0.40 -16.09 2.71
C GLY A 110 0.02 -14.65 2.93
N SER A 111 0.51 -13.96 1.91
CA SER A 111 0.95 -12.56 2.04
C SER A 111 -0.24 -11.60 1.98
N ILE A 112 -0.07 -10.45 2.63
CA ILE A 112 -1.07 -9.39 2.64
C ILE A 112 -0.79 -8.42 1.51
N TYR A 113 -1.83 -8.12 0.73
CA TYR A 113 -1.80 -7.15 -0.36
C TYR A 113 -2.89 -6.13 -0.14
N GLU A 114 -2.96 -5.14 -1.02
CA GLU A 114 -3.97 -4.08 -0.93
C GLU A 114 -4.62 -3.86 -2.30
N ILE A 115 -5.93 -3.62 -2.31
CA ILE A 115 -6.59 -2.97 -3.45
C ILE A 115 -6.85 -1.53 -3.05
N THR A 116 -6.66 -0.62 -4.00
CA THR A 116 -6.73 0.83 -3.78
C THR A 116 -7.65 1.47 -4.83
N TYR A 117 -8.49 2.39 -4.37
CA TYR A 117 -9.23 3.28 -5.26
C TYR A 117 -8.74 4.71 -5.05
N ASP A 118 -8.37 5.37 -6.14
CA ASP A 118 -7.94 6.76 -6.12
C ASP A 118 -8.83 7.57 -7.07
N PRO A 119 -9.67 8.49 -6.55
CA PRO A 119 -10.59 9.25 -7.39
C PRO A 119 -9.89 10.17 -8.38
N GLU A 120 -8.60 10.46 -8.17
CA GLU A 120 -7.81 11.31 -9.05
C GLU A 120 -6.98 10.52 -10.06
N ALA A 121 -6.96 9.20 -9.97
CA ALA A 121 -6.25 8.36 -10.92
C ALA A 121 -7.07 8.20 -12.20
N SER A 122 -6.47 8.51 -13.31
CA SER A 122 -7.14 8.44 -14.62
C SER A 122 -6.98 7.06 -15.27
#